data_b8840d1651c5f01abe5f407603dd843e
#
_entry.id   b8840d1651c5f01abe5f407603dd843e
#
_cell.length_a   1.000
_cell.length_b   1.000
_cell.length_c   1.000
_cell.angle_alpha   90.00
_cell.angle_beta   90.00
_cell.angle_gamma   90.00
#
_symmetry.space_group_name_H-M   'P 1'
#
loop_
_entity.id
_entity.type
_entity.pdbx_description
1 polymer ?
#
loop_
_entity_poly.entity_id
_entity_poly.type
_entity_poly.pdbx_seq_one_letter_code
_entity_poly.pdbx_strand_id
1 'polypeptide(L)'
;MKKIWKWLLFVLVILLAAGCVFLYRYINRIRYNDGYVNGNTAGNLYNEGYFCEKDGIVYFANPADNYCLYSMNPDGTNIKKLEDQSVSYINVDDHYIYYCKLKGKSADSFSFLPVNTNSLCRLDIDGKGKPEILDDDPCMYASLVGNYLYYLHYDTTDATTLYKVKIDGKEKEQVEKQSYFTESTDGQYIYYNGLTDNHNIYEMDTSNDHAKVIYEGNCWMPVKDGNNLYFMDCENDYRIAKVDLTNGEKTLVTDCRVDCYNVAGDKIFFQKNDKTDPAICCINTDGSNYQELKKGNYTAINVTSTYVYFKDFTTKTPYYTSVAAPGNVQIFNP
;
A
#
# COMPACT_ATOMS: atom_id res chain seq x y z
N MET A 1 7.51 -54.13 -39.08
CA MET A 1 7.52 -52.68 -39.34
C MET A 1 6.33 -51.92 -38.70
N LYS A 2 5.06 -52.28 -38.95
CA LYS A 2 3.87 -51.54 -38.40
C LYS A 2 3.83 -51.46 -36.85
N LYS A 3 4.36 -52.41 -36.08
CA LYS A 3 4.40 -52.39 -34.62
C LYS A 3 5.40 -51.41 -34.05
N ILE A 4 6.58 -51.27 -34.68
CA ILE A 4 7.65 -50.35 -34.30
C ILE A 4 7.19 -48.88 -34.53
N TRP A 5 6.50 -48.60 -35.64
CA TRP A 5 5.95 -47.30 -35.91
C TRP A 5 4.89 -46.86 -34.88
N LYS A 6 4.06 -47.76 -34.40
CA LYS A 6 3.09 -47.46 -33.32
C LYS A 6 3.79 -47.12 -32.01
N TRP A 7 4.86 -47.85 -31.69
CA TRP A 7 5.67 -47.54 -30.51
C TRP A 7 6.39 -46.20 -30.63
N LEU A 8 6.97 -45.90 -31.77
CA LEU A 8 7.61 -44.58 -32.02
C LEU A 8 6.60 -43.45 -31.94
N LEU A 9 5.41 -43.61 -32.50
CA LEU A 9 4.34 -42.62 -32.40
C LEU A 9 3.90 -42.43 -30.94
N PHE A 10 3.75 -43.52 -30.18
CA PHE A 10 3.38 -43.46 -28.77
C PHE A 10 4.44 -42.71 -27.94
N VAL A 11 5.71 -43.00 -28.13
CA VAL A 11 6.83 -42.28 -27.47
C VAL A 11 6.83 -40.80 -27.87
N LEU A 12 6.61 -40.49 -29.14
CA LEU A 12 6.54 -39.10 -29.59
C LEU A 12 5.38 -38.32 -28.90
N VAL A 13 4.21 -38.91 -28.77
CA VAL A 13 3.07 -38.31 -28.07
C VAL A 13 3.38 -38.05 -26.59
N ILE A 14 4.06 -39.01 -25.92
CA ILE A 14 4.49 -38.81 -24.52
C ILE A 14 5.48 -37.65 -24.41
N LEU A 15 6.46 -37.58 -25.32
CA LEU A 15 7.44 -36.50 -25.30
C LEU A 15 6.81 -35.10 -25.55
N LEU A 16 5.85 -35.02 -26.48
CA LEU A 16 5.09 -33.84 -26.74
C LEU A 16 4.24 -33.42 -25.52
N ALA A 17 3.55 -34.39 -24.91
CA ALA A 17 2.77 -34.13 -23.69
C ALA A 17 3.66 -33.64 -22.53
N ALA A 18 4.81 -34.28 -22.32
CA ALA A 18 5.80 -33.86 -21.33
C ALA A 18 6.35 -32.47 -21.63
N GLY A 19 6.63 -32.17 -22.90
CA GLY A 19 7.06 -30.86 -23.37
C GLY A 19 5.98 -29.76 -23.11
N CYS A 20 4.72 -30.06 -23.38
CA CYS A 20 3.60 -29.17 -23.09
C CYS A 20 3.45 -28.90 -21.58
N VAL A 21 3.56 -29.93 -20.74
CA VAL A 21 3.51 -29.80 -19.28
C VAL A 21 4.70 -28.98 -18.78
N PHE A 22 5.90 -29.24 -19.29
CA PHE A 22 7.09 -28.47 -18.94
C PHE A 22 6.94 -26.99 -19.33
N LEU A 23 6.50 -26.72 -20.55
CA LEU A 23 6.27 -25.37 -21.06
C LEU A 23 5.19 -24.64 -20.25
N TYR A 24 4.09 -25.32 -19.93
CA TYR A 24 3.04 -24.79 -19.07
C TYR A 24 3.57 -24.41 -17.70
N ARG A 25 4.34 -25.29 -17.04
CA ARG A 25 4.97 -25.00 -15.74
C ARG A 25 5.99 -23.86 -15.82
N TYR A 26 6.75 -23.80 -16.91
CA TYR A 26 7.73 -22.73 -17.13
C TYR A 26 7.09 -21.37 -17.31
N ILE A 27 6.01 -21.28 -18.11
CA ILE A 27 5.28 -20.04 -18.35
C ILE A 27 4.55 -19.56 -17.08
N ASN A 28 3.97 -20.49 -16.32
CA ASN A 28 3.19 -20.17 -15.11
C ASN A 28 4.03 -20.23 -13.80
N ARG A 29 5.36 -20.27 -13.91
CA ARG A 29 6.20 -20.21 -12.71
C ARG A 29 6.12 -18.84 -12.06
N ILE A 30 6.11 -18.84 -10.72
CA ILE A 30 6.24 -17.61 -9.95
C ILE A 30 7.60 -16.98 -10.22
N ARG A 31 7.60 -15.70 -10.46
CA ARG A 31 8.79 -14.86 -10.62
C ARG A 31 9.03 -14.14 -9.31
N TYR A 32 10.12 -14.48 -8.64
CA TYR A 32 10.51 -13.86 -7.39
C TYR A 32 11.36 -12.63 -7.65
N ASN A 33 11.32 -11.69 -6.70
CA ASN A 33 12.20 -10.53 -6.68
C ASN A 33 13.62 -10.96 -6.27
N ASP A 34 14.64 -10.40 -6.92
CA ASP A 34 16.06 -10.69 -6.62
C ASP A 34 16.56 -9.98 -5.34
N GLY A 35 15.77 -9.12 -4.74
CA GLY A 35 16.11 -8.35 -3.55
C GLY A 35 14.90 -7.86 -2.78
N TYR A 36 15.13 -6.93 -1.86
CA TYR A 36 14.08 -6.30 -1.08
C TYR A 36 13.43 -5.16 -1.87
N VAL A 37 12.32 -5.48 -2.55
CA VAL A 37 11.46 -4.52 -3.25
C VAL A 37 10.36 -4.09 -2.30
N ASN A 38 10.08 -2.79 -2.21
CA ASN A 38 8.93 -2.23 -1.51
C ASN A 38 7.87 -1.85 -2.54
N GLY A 39 6.64 -2.30 -2.33
CA GLY A 39 5.61 -2.28 -3.37
C GLY A 39 4.87 -0.96 -3.52
N ASN A 40 4.88 -0.10 -2.50
CA ASN A 40 4.26 1.23 -2.51
C ASN A 40 4.93 2.11 -1.43
N THR A 41 4.64 3.40 -1.44
CA THR A 41 5.12 4.31 -0.40
C THR A 41 4.32 4.17 0.90
N ALA A 42 4.99 4.38 2.04
CA ALA A 42 4.37 4.35 3.35
C ALA A 42 3.14 5.26 3.44
N GLY A 43 3.31 6.51 2.99
CA GLY A 43 2.23 7.48 3.03
C GLY A 43 1.01 7.09 2.21
N ASN A 44 1.17 6.44 1.05
CA ASN A 44 0.06 5.91 0.27
C ASN A 44 -0.64 4.78 1.03
N LEU A 45 0.12 3.83 1.58
CA LEU A 45 -0.44 2.68 2.29
C LEU A 45 -1.17 3.10 3.57
N TYR A 46 -0.66 4.07 4.36
CA TYR A 46 -1.40 4.67 5.48
C TYR A 46 -2.69 5.39 5.04
N ASN A 47 -2.77 5.75 3.76
CA ASN A 47 -3.92 6.42 3.16
C ASN A 47 -4.72 5.48 2.23
N GLU A 48 -4.99 4.26 2.68
CA GLU A 48 -5.78 3.23 2.01
C GLU A 48 -5.12 2.63 0.75
N GLY A 49 -3.93 3.11 0.32
CA GLY A 49 -3.15 2.57 -0.79
C GLY A 49 -3.92 2.52 -2.11
N TYR A 50 -4.73 3.53 -2.41
CA TYR A 50 -5.52 3.57 -3.65
C TYR A 50 -4.71 3.87 -4.90
N PHE A 51 -3.51 4.40 -4.75
CA PHE A 51 -2.59 4.68 -5.85
C PHE A 51 -1.21 4.09 -5.55
N CYS A 52 -0.59 3.55 -6.59
CA CYS A 52 0.78 3.08 -6.58
C CYS A 52 1.40 3.40 -7.94
N GLU A 53 2.58 4.00 -7.97
CA GLU A 53 3.32 4.24 -9.21
C GLU A 53 4.56 3.36 -9.27
N LYS A 54 4.73 2.66 -10.39
CA LYS A 54 5.88 1.82 -10.68
C LYS A 54 6.27 2.00 -12.16
N ASP A 55 7.54 2.33 -12.40
CA ASP A 55 8.13 2.44 -13.74
C ASP A 55 7.33 3.30 -14.74
N GLY A 56 6.80 4.44 -14.25
CA GLY A 56 6.03 5.38 -15.06
C GLY A 56 4.61 4.89 -15.42
N ILE A 57 4.09 3.94 -14.66
CA ILE A 57 2.68 3.51 -14.70
C ILE A 57 2.07 3.71 -13.34
N VAL A 58 0.90 4.34 -13.29
CA VAL A 58 0.10 4.49 -12.08
C VAL A 58 -0.97 3.42 -12.06
N TYR A 59 -0.95 2.58 -11.06
CA TYR A 59 -1.98 1.59 -10.74
C TYR A 59 -2.90 2.19 -9.69
N PHE A 60 -4.21 2.14 -9.91
CA PHE A 60 -5.13 2.82 -9.00
C PHE A 60 -6.49 2.14 -8.87
N ALA A 61 -7.12 2.37 -7.73
CA ALA A 61 -8.50 2.01 -7.45
C ALA A 61 -9.40 3.11 -8.01
N ASN A 62 -10.13 2.84 -9.09
CA ASN A 62 -10.91 3.85 -9.80
C ASN A 62 -12.19 4.23 -9.04
N PRO A 63 -12.31 5.44 -8.49
CA PRO A 63 -13.49 5.84 -7.71
C PRO A 63 -14.76 5.97 -8.57
N ALA A 64 -14.63 6.16 -9.89
CA ALA A 64 -15.76 6.23 -10.83
C ALA A 64 -16.32 4.84 -11.17
N ASP A 65 -15.58 3.75 -10.87
CA ASP A 65 -15.99 2.37 -11.12
C ASP A 65 -15.83 1.49 -9.86
N ASN A 66 -16.48 1.87 -8.77
CA ASN A 66 -16.50 1.13 -7.49
C ASN A 66 -15.12 0.73 -6.96
N TYR A 67 -14.10 1.53 -7.19
CA TYR A 67 -12.71 1.23 -6.81
C TYR A 67 -12.13 -0.03 -7.45
N CYS A 68 -12.59 -0.41 -8.65
CA CYS A 68 -11.95 -1.45 -9.45
C CYS A 68 -10.51 -1.07 -9.81
N LEU A 69 -9.64 -2.08 -10.03
CA LEU A 69 -8.23 -1.86 -10.34
C LEU A 69 -8.04 -1.40 -11.78
N TYR A 70 -7.34 -0.30 -11.94
CA TYR A 70 -6.99 0.32 -13.22
C TYR A 70 -5.51 0.67 -13.29
N SER A 71 -5.03 0.93 -14.49
CA SER A 71 -3.73 1.58 -14.75
C SER A 71 -3.89 2.80 -15.64
N MET A 72 -2.95 3.74 -15.55
CA MET A 72 -2.86 4.94 -16.38
C MET A 72 -1.41 5.44 -16.45
N ASN A 73 -1.15 6.36 -17.39
CA ASN A 73 0.10 7.12 -17.37
C ASN A 73 0.12 8.12 -16.18
N PRO A 74 1.30 8.59 -15.73
CA PRO A 74 1.39 9.59 -14.64
C PRO A 74 0.67 10.91 -14.92
N ASP A 75 0.46 11.26 -16.18
CA ASP A 75 -0.30 12.43 -16.62
C ASP A 75 -1.83 12.22 -16.67
N GLY A 76 -2.32 11.04 -16.26
CA GLY A 76 -3.73 10.69 -16.23
C GLY A 76 -4.28 10.20 -17.58
N THR A 77 -3.44 9.99 -18.58
CA THR A 77 -3.85 9.44 -19.89
C THR A 77 -3.75 7.91 -19.96
N ASN A 78 -4.23 7.30 -21.04
CA ASN A 78 -4.13 5.86 -21.32
C ASN A 78 -4.72 4.97 -20.23
N ILE A 79 -5.90 5.33 -19.73
CA ILE A 79 -6.61 4.62 -18.65
C ILE A 79 -7.06 3.25 -19.16
N LYS A 80 -6.74 2.20 -18.38
CA LYS A 80 -7.06 0.81 -18.71
C LYS A 80 -7.53 0.07 -17.45
N LYS A 81 -8.66 -0.60 -17.54
CA LYS A 81 -9.14 -1.51 -16.50
C LYS A 81 -8.33 -2.80 -16.49
N LEU A 82 -7.92 -3.24 -15.30
CA LEU A 82 -7.14 -4.47 -15.09
C LEU A 82 -7.95 -5.56 -14.39
N GLU A 83 -8.85 -5.19 -13.44
CA GLU A 83 -9.63 -6.13 -12.65
C GLU A 83 -11.00 -5.54 -12.29
N ASP A 84 -12.03 -6.37 -12.22
CA ASP A 84 -13.41 -5.97 -11.91
C ASP A 84 -13.72 -5.92 -10.40
N GLN A 85 -12.75 -6.20 -9.55
CA GLN A 85 -12.92 -6.17 -8.09
C GLN A 85 -12.49 -4.84 -7.50
N SER A 86 -13.22 -4.36 -6.50
CA SER A 86 -12.81 -3.22 -5.69
C SER A 86 -11.55 -3.56 -4.90
N VAL A 87 -10.55 -2.67 -4.91
CA VAL A 87 -9.23 -2.90 -4.32
C VAL A 87 -8.78 -1.76 -3.42
N SER A 88 -7.86 -2.09 -2.51
CA SER A 88 -7.11 -1.13 -1.68
C SER A 88 -5.73 -1.71 -1.36
N TYR A 89 -4.86 -0.91 -0.74
CA TYR A 89 -3.49 -1.31 -0.38
C TYR A 89 -2.73 -1.90 -1.56
N ILE A 90 -2.78 -1.20 -2.70
CA ILE A 90 -2.11 -1.61 -3.94
C ILE A 90 -0.60 -1.54 -3.72
N ASN A 91 0.08 -2.66 -4.02
CA ASN A 91 1.53 -2.78 -4.09
C ASN A 91 1.91 -3.34 -5.45
N VAL A 92 3.04 -2.92 -6.01
CA VAL A 92 3.48 -3.36 -7.34
C VAL A 92 4.97 -3.66 -7.32
N ASP A 93 5.36 -4.82 -7.85
CA ASP A 93 6.75 -5.14 -8.19
C ASP A 93 6.94 -5.23 -9.72
N ASP A 94 8.06 -5.77 -10.18
CA ASP A 94 8.36 -5.89 -11.62
C ASP A 94 7.47 -6.93 -12.33
N HIS A 95 6.72 -7.73 -11.58
CA HIS A 95 6.02 -8.90 -12.09
C HIS A 95 4.54 -8.92 -11.77
N TYR A 96 4.15 -8.37 -10.62
CA TYR A 96 2.81 -8.53 -10.08
C TYR A 96 2.27 -7.25 -9.44
N ILE A 97 0.95 -7.20 -9.38
CA ILE A 97 0.17 -6.25 -8.59
C ILE A 97 -0.42 -7.04 -7.42
N TYR A 98 -0.23 -6.54 -6.20
CA TYR A 98 -0.81 -7.08 -4.97
C TYR A 98 -1.80 -6.10 -4.40
N TYR A 99 -2.89 -6.59 -3.84
CA TYR A 99 -3.92 -5.74 -3.25
C TYR A 99 -4.81 -6.49 -2.28
N CYS A 100 -5.42 -5.76 -1.35
CA CYS A 100 -6.55 -6.26 -0.58
C CYS A 100 -7.82 -6.06 -1.40
N LYS A 101 -8.57 -7.15 -1.61
CA LYS A 101 -9.86 -7.13 -2.29
C LYS A 101 -10.93 -6.61 -1.33
N LEU A 102 -11.69 -5.62 -1.76
CA LEU A 102 -12.85 -5.14 -1.03
C LEU A 102 -14.09 -5.96 -1.42
N LYS A 103 -14.96 -6.29 -0.45
CA LYS A 103 -16.23 -6.97 -0.73
C LYS A 103 -17.14 -6.04 -1.53
N GLY A 104 -17.51 -6.43 -2.74
CA GLY A 104 -18.60 -5.82 -3.49
C GLY A 104 -19.87 -5.84 -2.64
N LYS A 105 -20.76 -4.85 -2.78
CA LYS A 105 -22.02 -4.65 -2.06
C LYS A 105 -22.75 -5.94 -1.73
N SER A 106 -22.46 -6.58 -0.62
CA SER A 106 -23.41 -7.41 0.09
C SER A 106 -23.77 -6.65 1.37
N ALA A 107 -25.01 -6.22 1.40
CA ALA A 107 -25.61 -5.48 2.48
C ALA A 107 -25.90 -6.44 3.64
N ASP A 108 -24.90 -6.86 4.40
CA ASP A 108 -25.16 -7.57 5.66
C ASP A 108 -24.12 -7.22 6.72
N SER A 109 -24.55 -6.33 7.57
CA SER A 109 -24.44 -6.31 9.03
C SER A 109 -23.06 -6.25 9.66
N PHE A 110 -22.27 -5.25 9.47
CA PHE A 110 -21.33 -4.65 10.42
C PHE A 110 -20.61 -3.46 9.74
N SER A 111 -21.41 -2.47 9.33
CA SER A 111 -20.94 -1.32 8.52
C SER A 111 -20.06 -0.30 9.26
N PHE A 112 -19.74 -0.54 10.54
CA PHE A 112 -18.90 0.36 11.32
C PHE A 112 -17.46 -0.11 11.50
N LEU A 113 -17.15 -1.36 11.13
CA LEU A 113 -15.78 -1.85 11.06
C LEU A 113 -15.35 -1.81 9.59
N PRO A 114 -14.18 -1.26 9.25
CA PRO A 114 -13.66 -1.27 7.88
C PRO A 114 -13.22 -2.67 7.38
N VAL A 115 -13.79 -3.74 7.96
CA VAL A 115 -13.49 -5.15 7.66
C VAL A 115 -14.31 -5.61 6.45
N ASN A 116 -14.21 -4.86 5.34
CA ASN A 116 -14.82 -5.26 4.07
C ASN A 116 -13.80 -5.83 3.07
N THR A 117 -12.57 -6.04 3.51
CA THR A 117 -11.53 -6.70 2.72
C THR A 117 -11.67 -8.19 2.86
N ASN A 118 -11.90 -8.89 1.76
CA ASN A 118 -12.19 -10.31 1.79
C ASN A 118 -11.00 -11.20 1.52
N SER A 119 -9.93 -10.68 0.98
CA SER A 119 -8.77 -11.51 0.63
C SER A 119 -7.58 -10.65 0.22
N LEU A 120 -6.39 -11.21 0.40
CA LEU A 120 -5.15 -10.72 -0.18
C LEU A 120 -4.94 -11.40 -1.52
N CYS A 121 -4.75 -10.63 -2.58
CA CYS A 121 -4.67 -11.12 -3.94
C CYS A 121 -3.38 -10.68 -4.64
N ARG A 122 -2.98 -11.46 -5.64
CA ARG A 122 -1.92 -11.16 -6.60
C ARG A 122 -2.47 -11.29 -8.02
N LEU A 123 -2.13 -10.35 -8.91
CA LEU A 123 -2.44 -10.35 -10.32
C LEU A 123 -1.16 -10.12 -11.14
N ASP A 124 -1.03 -10.71 -12.31
CA ASP A 124 0.07 -10.40 -13.22
C ASP A 124 0.06 -8.90 -13.58
N ILE A 125 1.25 -8.31 -13.68
CA ILE A 125 1.42 -6.85 -13.87
C ILE A 125 0.74 -6.32 -15.14
N ASP A 126 0.57 -7.16 -16.16
CA ASP A 126 -0.12 -6.80 -17.40
C ASP A 126 -1.66 -6.88 -17.30
N GLY A 127 -2.18 -7.26 -16.14
CA GLY A 127 -3.61 -7.41 -15.86
C GLY A 127 -4.24 -8.62 -16.57
N LYS A 128 -3.44 -9.56 -17.07
CA LYS A 128 -3.97 -10.77 -17.71
C LYS A 128 -4.10 -11.92 -16.71
N GLY A 129 -5.04 -12.80 -17.00
CA GLY A 129 -5.31 -13.96 -16.15
C GLY A 129 -6.36 -13.68 -15.08
N LYS A 130 -6.41 -14.56 -14.10
CA LYS A 130 -7.27 -14.43 -12.92
C LYS A 130 -6.41 -14.10 -11.72
N PRO A 131 -6.88 -13.24 -10.82
CA PRO A 131 -6.18 -13.02 -9.55
C PRO A 131 -6.00 -14.32 -8.78
N GLU A 132 -4.80 -14.52 -8.26
CA GLU A 132 -4.48 -15.57 -7.30
C GLU A 132 -4.76 -15.06 -5.88
N ILE A 133 -5.47 -15.85 -5.09
CA ILE A 133 -5.73 -15.56 -3.68
C ILE A 133 -4.54 -16.07 -2.87
N LEU A 134 -3.86 -15.15 -2.17
CA LEU A 134 -2.74 -15.47 -1.28
C LEU A 134 -3.23 -15.75 0.15
N ASP A 135 -4.28 -15.05 0.57
CA ASP A 135 -5.03 -15.28 1.80
C ASP A 135 -6.51 -15.00 1.54
N ASP A 136 -7.39 -15.92 1.89
CA ASP A 136 -8.85 -15.81 1.71
C ASP A 136 -9.59 -15.23 2.91
N ASP A 137 -8.88 -15.03 4.03
CA ASP A 137 -9.41 -14.34 5.20
C ASP A 137 -9.40 -12.81 5.03
N PRO A 138 -10.23 -12.08 5.78
CA PRO A 138 -10.23 -10.61 5.76
C PRO A 138 -8.85 -10.05 6.11
N CYS A 139 -8.33 -9.16 5.28
CA CYS A 139 -7.03 -8.55 5.45
C CYS A 139 -7.05 -7.05 5.15
N MET A 140 -6.07 -6.32 5.68
CA MET A 140 -5.87 -4.90 5.45
C MET A 140 -4.39 -4.53 5.66
N TYR A 141 -4.00 -3.33 5.28
CA TYR A 141 -2.67 -2.77 5.50
C TYR A 141 -1.55 -3.66 4.94
N ALA A 142 -1.75 -4.15 3.71
CA ALA A 142 -0.75 -5.00 3.07
C ALA A 142 0.43 -4.18 2.54
N SER A 143 1.65 -4.61 2.88
CA SER A 143 2.91 -4.00 2.47
C SER A 143 3.86 -5.05 1.91
N LEU A 144 4.34 -4.86 0.69
CA LEU A 144 5.32 -5.75 0.07
C LEU A 144 6.73 -5.42 0.57
N VAL A 145 7.44 -6.44 1.06
CA VAL A 145 8.86 -6.39 1.39
C VAL A 145 9.56 -7.61 0.78
N GLY A 146 10.32 -7.38 -0.27
CA GLY A 146 10.98 -8.45 -1.02
C GLY A 146 10.00 -9.42 -1.63
N ASN A 147 9.98 -10.64 -1.13
CA ASN A 147 9.10 -11.72 -1.58
C ASN A 147 7.99 -12.05 -0.58
N TYR A 148 7.71 -11.17 0.38
CA TYR A 148 6.64 -11.33 1.36
C TYR A 148 5.73 -10.11 1.41
N LEU A 149 4.45 -10.36 1.66
CA LEU A 149 3.46 -9.36 2.04
C LEU A 149 3.27 -9.46 3.55
N TYR A 150 3.49 -8.35 4.25
CA TYR A 150 3.15 -8.15 5.66
C TYR A 150 1.80 -7.45 5.72
N TYR A 151 0.85 -7.96 6.50
CA TYR A 151 -0.52 -7.46 6.51
C TYR A 151 -1.23 -7.78 7.82
N LEU A 152 -2.29 -7.04 8.11
CA LEU A 152 -3.19 -7.37 9.19
C LEU A 152 -4.20 -8.41 8.70
N HIS A 153 -4.15 -9.58 9.31
CA HIS A 153 -5.04 -10.70 9.10
C HIS A 153 -6.11 -10.72 10.21
N TYR A 154 -7.34 -10.99 9.85
CA TYR A 154 -8.45 -11.12 10.80
C TYR A 154 -8.98 -12.53 10.82
N ASP A 155 -9.06 -13.12 11.99
CA ASP A 155 -9.82 -14.32 12.27
C ASP A 155 -10.69 -14.16 13.52
N THR A 156 -11.59 -15.14 13.75
CA THR A 156 -12.53 -15.10 14.87
C THR A 156 -11.92 -15.48 16.23
N THR A 157 -10.69 -15.98 16.25
CA THR A 157 -10.01 -16.46 17.45
C THR A 157 -9.14 -15.35 18.05
N ASP A 158 -8.24 -14.79 17.24
CA ASP A 158 -7.24 -13.82 17.70
C ASP A 158 -7.56 -12.37 17.25
N ALA A 159 -8.72 -12.16 16.59
CA ALA A 159 -9.11 -10.90 15.98
C ALA A 159 -8.10 -10.42 14.91
N THR A 160 -7.62 -9.20 14.99
CA THR A 160 -6.68 -8.65 14.00
C THR A 160 -5.25 -8.80 14.52
N THR A 161 -4.41 -9.51 13.79
CA THR A 161 -3.01 -9.78 14.13
C THR A 161 -2.09 -9.59 12.92
N LEU A 162 -0.79 -9.41 13.14
CA LEU A 162 0.19 -9.25 12.07
C LEU A 162 0.60 -10.60 11.51
N TYR A 163 0.42 -10.76 10.21
CA TYR A 163 0.81 -11.91 9.41
C TYR A 163 1.77 -11.53 8.30
N LYS A 164 2.48 -12.52 7.79
CA LYS A 164 3.15 -12.45 6.48
C LYS A 164 2.80 -13.66 5.63
N VAL A 165 2.83 -13.49 4.33
CA VAL A 165 2.68 -14.56 3.34
C VAL A 165 3.63 -14.30 2.18
N LYS A 166 4.24 -15.36 1.66
CA LYS A 166 5.09 -15.27 0.48
C LYS A 166 4.26 -14.97 -0.77
N ILE A 167 4.84 -14.28 -1.73
CA ILE A 167 4.15 -13.86 -2.97
C ILE A 167 3.60 -15.02 -3.80
N ASP A 168 3.99 -16.27 -3.53
CA ASP A 168 3.43 -17.49 -4.14
C ASP A 168 2.26 -18.10 -3.33
N GLY A 169 1.80 -17.44 -2.26
CA GLY A 169 0.72 -17.88 -1.37
C GLY A 169 1.14 -18.96 -0.37
N LYS A 170 2.43 -19.27 -0.27
CA LYS A 170 2.96 -20.21 0.72
C LYS A 170 3.56 -19.49 1.92
N GLU A 171 4.03 -20.26 2.89
CA GLU A 171 4.71 -19.75 4.07
C GLU A 171 3.89 -18.63 4.75
N LYS A 172 2.54 -18.83 4.86
CA LYS A 172 1.67 -17.94 5.64
C LYS A 172 1.90 -18.19 7.12
N GLU A 173 2.31 -17.17 7.87
CA GLU A 173 2.56 -17.29 9.31
C GLU A 173 2.24 -16.00 10.06
N GLN A 174 1.87 -16.16 11.33
CA GLN A 174 1.68 -15.05 12.25
C GLN A 174 3.06 -14.54 12.72
N VAL A 175 3.32 -13.26 12.47
CA VAL A 175 4.56 -12.59 12.90
C VAL A 175 4.42 -12.11 14.34
N GLU A 176 3.29 -11.43 14.63
CA GLU A 176 3.01 -10.86 15.93
C GLU A 176 1.52 -10.93 16.26
N LYS A 177 1.20 -11.02 17.57
CA LYS A 177 -0.18 -10.99 18.05
C LYS A 177 -0.79 -9.58 18.08
N GLN A 178 0.03 -8.55 17.98
CA GLN A 178 -0.40 -7.17 17.93
C GLN A 178 -0.71 -6.74 16.50
N SER A 179 -1.64 -5.79 16.36
CA SER A 179 -2.07 -5.25 15.06
C SER A 179 -1.17 -4.09 14.63
N TYR A 180 0.15 -4.30 14.52
CA TYR A 180 1.07 -3.25 14.08
C TYR A 180 0.80 -2.84 12.64
N PHE A 181 0.81 -1.53 12.40
CA PHE A 181 0.67 -0.94 11.06
C PHE A 181 2.03 -0.92 10.37
N THR A 182 2.24 -1.80 9.41
CA THR A 182 3.54 -2.09 8.79
C THR A 182 3.73 -1.44 7.42
N GLU A 183 3.08 -0.31 7.17
CA GLU A 183 3.08 0.38 5.88
C GLU A 183 4.38 1.10 5.57
N SER A 184 5.13 1.52 6.59
CA SER A 184 6.41 2.19 6.39
C SER A 184 7.53 1.19 6.18
N THR A 185 7.96 1.05 4.93
CA THR A 185 9.01 0.11 4.53
C THR A 185 10.18 0.83 3.88
N ASP A 186 11.41 0.36 4.12
CA ASP A 186 12.63 0.82 3.46
C ASP A 186 13.59 -0.37 3.29
N GLY A 187 13.74 -0.84 2.04
CA GLY A 187 14.49 -2.06 1.77
C GLY A 187 13.91 -3.25 2.52
N GLN A 188 14.72 -3.90 3.38
CA GLN A 188 14.30 -5.04 4.20
C GLN A 188 13.62 -4.67 5.50
N TYR A 189 13.52 -3.39 5.84
CA TYR A 189 13.03 -2.95 7.14
C TYR A 189 11.60 -2.45 7.09
N ILE A 190 10.85 -2.71 8.17
CA ILE A 190 9.52 -2.17 8.43
C ILE A 190 9.58 -1.27 9.66
N TYR A 191 8.91 -0.11 9.59
CA TYR A 191 8.85 0.88 10.66
C TYR A 191 7.41 1.01 11.13
N TYR A 192 7.19 0.92 12.44
CA TYR A 192 5.85 1.04 13.03
C TYR A 192 5.92 1.61 14.44
N ASN A 193 4.83 2.14 14.94
CA ASN A 193 4.71 2.55 16.32
C ASN A 193 4.09 1.47 17.20
N GLY A 194 4.50 1.39 18.48
CA GLY A 194 3.87 0.54 19.47
C GLY A 194 2.42 0.95 19.75
N LEU A 195 1.60 0.03 20.26
CA LEU A 195 0.16 0.23 20.43
C LEU A 195 -0.32 0.14 21.88
N THR A 196 0.37 -0.56 22.76
CA THR A 196 -0.14 -0.88 24.10
C THR A 196 0.60 -0.15 25.22
N ASP A 197 1.89 -0.41 25.39
CA ASP A 197 2.67 0.08 26.53
C ASP A 197 3.36 1.41 26.23
N ASN A 198 3.72 1.62 24.98
CA ASN A 198 4.33 2.85 24.50
C ASN A 198 4.06 3.00 22.99
N HIS A 199 4.18 4.22 22.47
CA HIS A 199 4.11 4.51 21.04
C HIS A 199 5.50 4.85 20.48
N ASN A 200 6.55 4.22 20.99
CA ASN A 200 7.88 4.30 20.41
C ASN A 200 7.87 3.80 18.98
N ILE A 201 8.81 4.28 18.18
CA ILE A 201 8.95 3.78 16.81
C ILE A 201 9.97 2.65 16.79
N TYR A 202 9.57 1.55 16.19
CA TYR A 202 10.33 0.33 16.02
C TYR A 202 10.78 0.18 14.57
N GLU A 203 11.95 -0.42 14.39
CA GLU A 203 12.46 -0.98 13.14
C GLU A 203 12.48 -2.49 13.26
N MET A 204 11.75 -3.18 12.38
CA MET A 204 11.76 -4.65 12.29
C MET A 204 12.58 -5.07 11.07
N ASP A 205 13.55 -5.95 11.27
CA ASP A 205 14.32 -6.59 10.20
C ASP A 205 13.55 -7.82 9.69
N THR A 206 13.02 -7.76 8.48
CA THR A 206 12.19 -8.83 7.90
C THR A 206 12.99 -10.09 7.53
N SER A 207 14.31 -10.07 7.62
CA SER A 207 15.13 -11.28 7.44
C SER A 207 15.00 -12.27 8.61
N ASN A 208 14.56 -11.79 9.78
CA ASN A 208 14.41 -12.57 11.01
C ASN A 208 13.21 -12.16 11.88
N ASP A 209 12.43 -11.16 11.44
CA ASP A 209 11.28 -10.56 12.11
C ASP A 209 11.59 -9.99 13.53
N HIS A 210 12.84 -9.61 13.77
CA HIS A 210 13.23 -8.98 15.03
C HIS A 210 13.12 -7.46 14.96
N ALA A 211 12.46 -6.90 15.98
CA ALA A 211 12.26 -5.46 16.10
C ALA A 211 13.12 -4.86 17.21
N LYS A 212 13.56 -3.62 17.01
CA LYS A 212 14.24 -2.77 17.99
C LYS A 212 13.63 -1.38 18.00
N VAL A 213 13.68 -0.70 19.15
CA VAL A 213 13.30 0.72 19.24
C VAL A 213 14.37 1.56 18.52
N ILE A 214 13.95 2.46 17.65
CA ILE A 214 14.82 3.45 16.97
C ILE A 214 14.52 4.88 17.40
N TYR A 215 13.33 5.13 17.95
CA TYR A 215 12.94 6.43 18.52
C TYR A 215 11.97 6.24 19.68
N GLU A 216 12.25 6.87 20.82
CA GLU A 216 11.38 6.87 22.00
C GLU A 216 10.47 8.12 21.98
N GLY A 217 9.15 7.92 22.13
CA GLY A 217 8.18 8.99 22.13
C GLY A 217 6.74 8.48 21.98
N ASN A 218 5.80 9.41 21.97
CA ASN A 218 4.39 9.09 21.71
C ASN A 218 4.06 9.43 20.24
N CYS A 219 4.35 8.48 19.36
CA CYS A 219 4.36 8.65 17.91
C CYS A 219 3.22 7.90 17.24
N TRP A 220 2.70 8.44 16.12
CA TRP A 220 1.65 7.80 15.35
C TRP A 220 1.93 7.89 13.84
N MET A 221 1.71 6.76 13.13
CA MET A 221 1.91 6.64 11.67
C MET A 221 3.29 7.09 11.20
N PRO A 222 4.38 6.40 11.59
CA PRO A 222 5.73 6.78 11.19
C PRO A 222 5.96 6.54 9.71
N VAL A 223 6.56 7.51 9.01
CA VAL A 223 7.01 7.41 7.62
C VAL A 223 8.51 7.62 7.59
N LYS A 224 9.25 6.58 7.18
CA LYS A 224 10.70 6.65 6.98
C LYS A 224 10.99 7.12 5.56
N ASP A 225 11.84 8.14 5.43
CA ASP A 225 12.32 8.63 4.15
C ASP A 225 13.80 9.04 4.26
N GLY A 226 14.67 8.25 3.69
CA GLY A 226 16.13 8.39 3.85
C GLY A 226 16.53 8.34 5.32
N ASN A 227 17.21 9.38 5.82
CA ASN A 227 17.58 9.51 7.23
C ASN A 227 16.51 10.24 8.07
N ASN A 228 15.41 10.62 7.46
CA ASN A 228 14.33 11.32 8.17
C ASN A 228 13.22 10.34 8.56
N LEU A 229 12.67 10.57 9.75
CA LEU A 229 11.52 9.86 10.27
C LEU A 229 10.43 10.90 10.55
N TYR A 230 9.32 10.81 9.83
CA TYR A 230 8.14 11.65 10.02
C TYR A 230 7.10 10.89 10.81
N PHE A 231 6.35 11.57 11.67
CA PHE A 231 5.23 10.99 12.42
C PHE A 231 4.31 12.08 12.96
N MET A 232 3.09 11.73 13.30
CA MET A 232 2.23 12.59 14.11
C MET A 232 2.64 12.47 15.57
N ASP A 233 3.03 13.57 16.18
CA ASP A 233 3.49 13.66 17.56
C ASP A 233 2.31 13.85 18.50
N CYS A 234 1.91 12.77 19.19
CA CYS A 234 0.75 12.78 20.07
C CYS A 234 0.94 13.70 21.30
N GLU A 235 2.17 13.95 21.74
CA GLU A 235 2.48 14.87 22.84
C GLU A 235 2.35 16.33 22.42
N ASN A 236 2.48 16.61 21.14
CA ASN A 236 2.36 17.93 20.54
C ASN A 236 1.08 18.07 19.69
N ASP A 237 -0.04 17.56 20.21
CA ASP A 237 -1.36 17.68 19.59
C ASP A 237 -1.43 17.12 18.16
N TYR A 238 -0.79 15.98 17.91
CA TYR A 238 -0.75 15.32 16.61
C TYR A 238 -0.19 16.19 15.47
N ARG A 239 0.68 17.14 15.77
CA ARG A 239 1.44 17.85 14.75
C ARG A 239 2.43 16.91 14.08
N ILE A 240 2.73 17.17 12.82
CA ILE A 240 3.78 16.42 12.13
C ILE A 240 5.13 16.82 12.69
N ALA A 241 5.86 15.86 13.21
CA ALA A 241 7.26 15.98 13.61
C ALA A 241 8.16 15.29 12.59
N LYS A 242 9.39 15.77 12.50
CA LYS A 242 10.50 15.15 11.77
C LYS A 242 11.66 14.91 12.75
N VAL A 243 12.25 13.73 12.69
CA VAL A 243 13.49 13.39 13.39
C VAL A 243 14.55 13.04 12.36
N ASP A 244 15.72 13.66 12.46
CA ASP A 244 16.91 13.24 11.74
C ASP A 244 17.58 12.10 12.52
N LEU A 245 17.54 10.90 12.00
CA LEU A 245 18.10 9.70 12.64
C LEU A 245 19.62 9.70 12.73
N THR A 246 20.32 10.62 12.07
CA THR A 246 21.78 10.73 12.14
C THR A 246 22.27 11.44 13.41
N ASN A 247 21.48 12.39 13.92
CA ASN A 247 21.83 13.22 15.07
C ASN A 247 20.76 13.25 16.17
N GLY A 248 19.58 12.67 15.93
CA GLY A 248 18.45 12.64 16.86
C GLY A 248 17.69 13.98 16.97
N GLU A 249 17.97 14.96 16.10
CA GLU A 249 17.30 16.27 16.15
C GLU A 249 15.84 16.12 15.74
N LYS A 250 14.92 16.57 16.63
CA LYS A 250 13.48 16.63 16.38
C LYS A 250 13.02 18.04 16.08
N THR A 251 12.25 18.21 15.02
CA THR A 251 11.60 19.47 14.66
C THR A 251 10.11 19.25 14.43
N LEU A 252 9.27 20.21 14.83
CA LEU A 252 7.86 20.23 14.43
C LEU A 252 7.75 20.89 13.06
N VAL A 253 7.12 20.19 12.12
CA VAL A 253 6.95 20.66 10.74
C VAL A 253 5.66 21.45 10.59
N THR A 254 4.59 21.10 11.33
CA THR A 254 3.31 21.80 11.29
C THR A 254 3.01 22.53 12.59
N ASP A 255 2.28 23.66 12.49
CA ASP A 255 1.81 24.44 13.65
C ASP A 255 0.40 24.04 14.10
N CYS A 256 -0.25 23.13 13.39
CA CYS A 256 -1.62 22.70 13.64
C CYS A 256 -1.71 21.20 13.79
N ARG A 257 -2.79 20.73 14.43
CA ARG A 257 -3.17 19.34 14.51
C ARG A 257 -3.47 18.77 13.12
N VAL A 258 -3.07 17.52 12.89
CA VAL A 258 -3.21 16.81 11.63
C VAL A 258 -4.02 15.53 11.83
N ASP A 259 -4.89 15.17 10.88
CA ASP A 259 -5.65 13.91 10.89
C ASP A 259 -5.00 12.81 10.08
N CYS A 260 -4.43 13.16 8.94
CA CYS A 260 -3.68 12.25 8.06
C CYS A 260 -2.71 13.05 7.21
N TYR A 261 -1.66 12.39 6.73
CA TYR A 261 -0.64 13.03 5.92
C TYR A 261 0.03 12.06 4.94
N ASN A 262 0.76 12.62 3.99
CA ASN A 262 1.63 11.88 3.08
C ASN A 262 2.86 12.72 2.72
N VAL A 263 4.01 12.06 2.58
CA VAL A 263 5.28 12.69 2.22
C VAL A 263 5.54 12.48 0.72
N ALA A 264 5.85 13.55 0.02
CA ALA A 264 6.09 13.58 -1.43
C ALA A 264 7.38 14.36 -1.75
N GLY A 265 8.52 13.71 -1.66
CA GLY A 265 9.82 14.36 -1.84
C GLY A 265 10.07 15.46 -0.80
N ASP A 266 10.17 16.70 -1.24
CA ASP A 266 10.39 17.87 -0.38
C ASP A 266 9.11 18.44 0.24
N LYS A 267 7.93 17.81 0.03
CA LYS A 267 6.62 18.30 0.48
C LYS A 267 5.89 17.29 1.34
N ILE A 268 5.05 17.81 2.21
CA ILE A 268 4.07 17.03 2.98
C ILE A 268 2.68 17.58 2.65
N PHE A 269 1.79 16.69 2.26
CA PHE A 269 0.37 16.95 2.08
C PHE A 269 -0.40 16.40 3.27
N PHE A 270 -1.28 17.18 3.88
CA PHE A 270 -1.95 16.77 5.11
C PHE A 270 -3.32 17.41 5.29
N GLN A 271 -4.19 16.74 6.01
CA GLN A 271 -5.47 17.28 6.46
C GLN A 271 -5.27 18.03 7.79
N LYS A 272 -5.43 19.35 7.74
CA LYS A 272 -5.50 20.21 8.94
C LYS A 272 -6.77 19.89 9.72
N ASN A 273 -6.63 19.47 10.97
CA ASN A 273 -7.75 19.30 11.88
C ASN A 273 -8.06 20.61 12.59
N ASP A 274 -9.04 21.33 12.08
CA ASP A 274 -9.59 22.52 12.70
C ASP A 274 -11.11 22.47 12.63
N LYS A 275 -11.79 22.68 13.77
CA LYS A 275 -13.26 22.57 13.84
C LYS A 275 -13.98 23.63 13.01
N THR A 276 -13.36 24.78 12.84
CA THR A 276 -13.94 25.95 12.16
C THR A 276 -13.38 26.18 10.77
N ASP A 277 -12.16 25.72 10.54
CA ASP A 277 -11.41 26.01 9.32
C ASP A 277 -10.57 24.79 8.85
N PRO A 278 -11.20 23.61 8.67
CA PRO A 278 -10.49 22.43 8.17
C PRO A 278 -10.07 22.64 6.71
N ALA A 279 -8.92 22.10 6.33
CA ALA A 279 -8.43 22.18 4.97
C ALA A 279 -7.43 21.06 4.65
N ILE A 280 -7.37 20.65 3.38
CA ILE A 280 -6.20 19.95 2.85
C ILE A 280 -5.10 21.00 2.60
N CYS A 281 -3.90 20.73 3.07
CA CYS A 281 -2.77 21.63 3.07
C CYS A 281 -1.53 20.99 2.47
N CYS A 282 -0.58 21.83 2.10
CA CYS A 282 0.77 21.46 1.70
C CYS A 282 1.78 22.31 2.47
N ILE A 283 2.90 21.71 2.84
CA ILE A 283 4.05 22.37 3.48
C ILE A 283 5.33 21.69 3.02
N ASN A 284 6.46 22.40 2.98
CA ASN A 284 7.74 21.75 2.75
C ASN A 284 8.17 20.93 3.97
N THR A 285 9.01 19.92 3.76
CA THR A 285 9.54 19.04 4.82
C THR A 285 10.43 19.77 5.86
N ASP A 286 10.82 21.03 5.59
CA ASP A 286 11.50 21.92 6.52
C ASP A 286 10.57 22.87 7.28
N GLY A 287 9.24 22.75 7.06
CA GLY A 287 8.23 23.60 7.67
C GLY A 287 7.98 24.93 6.94
N SER A 288 8.66 25.19 5.84
CA SER A 288 8.46 26.39 5.02
C SER A 288 7.32 26.24 3.99
N ASN A 289 6.90 27.35 3.38
CA ASN A 289 5.95 27.38 2.26
C ASN A 289 4.60 26.69 2.54
N TYR A 290 4.03 26.91 3.73
CA TYR A 290 2.68 26.44 4.05
C TYR A 290 1.65 27.03 3.10
N GLN A 291 0.75 26.18 2.60
CA GLN A 291 -0.33 26.55 1.70
C GLN A 291 -1.60 25.75 2.01
N GLU A 292 -2.74 26.42 2.15
CA GLU A 292 -4.05 25.77 2.13
C GLU A 292 -4.50 25.57 0.68
N LEU A 293 -4.77 24.34 0.31
CA LEU A 293 -5.13 23.97 -1.06
C LEU A 293 -6.64 24.02 -1.29
N LYS A 294 -7.41 23.53 -0.32
CA LYS A 294 -8.88 23.51 -0.39
C LYS A 294 -9.48 23.36 1.00
N LYS A 295 -10.49 24.18 1.31
CA LYS A 295 -11.28 24.09 2.55
C LYS A 295 -12.15 22.84 2.56
N GLY A 296 -12.30 22.21 3.72
CA GLY A 296 -13.09 21.02 3.96
C GLY A 296 -12.31 19.90 4.64
N ASN A 297 -12.97 18.78 4.86
CA ASN A 297 -12.36 17.57 5.44
C ASN A 297 -12.07 16.56 4.33
N TYR A 298 -10.83 16.16 4.22
CA TYR A 298 -10.33 15.23 3.20
C TYR A 298 -9.60 14.06 3.83
N THR A 299 -9.54 12.95 3.10
CA THR A 299 -8.87 11.71 3.52
C THR A 299 -8.27 10.99 2.31
N ALA A 300 -7.58 9.89 2.56
CA ALA A 300 -6.94 9.06 1.53
C ALA A 300 -6.00 9.87 0.63
N ILE A 301 -5.05 10.57 1.25
CA ILE A 301 -4.06 11.39 0.56
C ILE A 301 -3.01 10.46 -0.07
N ASN A 302 -3.15 10.17 -1.35
CA ASN A 302 -2.22 9.34 -2.12
C ASN A 302 -1.38 10.19 -3.06
N VAL A 303 -0.11 9.84 -3.20
CA VAL A 303 0.87 10.61 -3.98
C VAL A 303 1.46 9.74 -5.09
N THR A 304 1.58 10.34 -6.27
CA THR A 304 2.37 9.82 -7.39
C THR A 304 3.47 10.83 -7.74
N SER A 305 4.29 10.55 -8.72
CA SER A 305 5.33 11.49 -9.18
C SER A 305 4.76 12.82 -9.68
N THR A 306 3.53 12.80 -10.19
CA THR A 306 2.90 13.98 -10.85
C THR A 306 1.81 14.61 -10.00
N TYR A 307 0.97 13.81 -9.35
CA TYR A 307 -0.23 14.29 -8.68
C TYR A 307 -0.37 13.77 -7.26
N VAL A 308 -1.08 14.57 -6.45
CA VAL A 308 -1.64 14.17 -5.16
C VAL A 308 -3.13 13.98 -5.34
N TYR A 309 -3.63 12.83 -4.92
CA TYR A 309 -5.04 12.45 -4.96
C TYR A 309 -5.59 12.39 -3.53
N PHE A 310 -6.81 12.85 -3.34
CA PHE A 310 -7.50 12.80 -2.05
C PHE A 310 -9.00 12.83 -2.26
N LYS A 311 -9.77 12.44 -1.26
CA LYS A 311 -11.24 12.42 -1.36
C LYS A 311 -11.88 13.22 -0.23
N ASP A 312 -13.01 13.88 -0.53
CA ASP A 312 -13.86 14.49 0.48
C ASP A 312 -14.37 13.43 1.46
N PHE A 313 -14.26 13.72 2.76
CA PHE A 313 -14.65 12.76 3.80
C PHE A 313 -16.13 12.42 3.76
N THR A 314 -17.00 13.39 3.45
CA THR A 314 -18.45 13.23 3.47
C THR A 314 -19.01 12.76 2.14
N THR A 315 -18.71 13.48 1.06
CA THR A 315 -19.29 13.21 -0.28
C THR A 315 -18.55 12.10 -1.02
N LYS A 316 -17.35 11.72 -0.56
CA LYS A 316 -16.43 10.80 -1.23
C LYS A 316 -15.96 11.27 -2.61
N THR A 317 -16.22 12.52 -2.97
CA THR A 317 -15.77 13.10 -4.24
C THR A 317 -14.24 13.08 -4.29
N PRO A 318 -13.63 12.47 -5.33
CA PRO A 318 -12.19 12.42 -5.49
C PRO A 318 -11.67 13.71 -6.13
N TYR A 319 -10.53 14.17 -5.64
CA TYR A 319 -9.83 15.36 -6.11
C TYR A 319 -8.37 15.05 -6.40
N TYR A 320 -7.72 15.90 -7.18
CA TYR A 320 -6.28 15.86 -7.38
C TYR A 320 -5.70 17.27 -7.56
N THR A 321 -4.40 17.38 -7.34
CA THR A 321 -3.60 18.57 -7.61
C THR A 321 -2.16 18.15 -7.99
N SER A 322 -1.41 19.02 -8.64
CA SER A 322 -0.01 18.76 -8.98
C SER A 322 0.89 18.73 -7.73
N VAL A 323 1.81 17.78 -7.66
CA VAL A 323 2.87 17.75 -6.64
C VAL A 323 3.83 18.93 -6.81
N ALA A 324 4.23 19.20 -8.05
CA ALA A 324 5.21 20.25 -8.36
C ALA A 324 4.66 21.67 -8.12
N ALA A 325 3.37 21.89 -8.43
CA ALA A 325 2.69 23.19 -8.29
C ALA A 325 1.31 23.00 -7.67
N PRO A 326 1.23 22.73 -6.36
CA PRO A 326 -0.04 22.52 -5.67
C PRO A 326 -0.86 23.82 -5.63
N GLY A 327 -2.20 23.69 -5.58
CA GLY A 327 -3.13 24.84 -5.45
C GLY A 327 -4.26 24.84 -6.48
N ASN A 328 -4.07 24.30 -7.68
CA ASN A 328 -5.17 24.08 -8.63
C ASN A 328 -5.81 22.73 -8.38
N VAL A 329 -6.77 22.69 -7.45
CA VAL A 329 -7.48 21.44 -7.08
C VAL A 329 -8.63 21.20 -8.04
N GLN A 330 -8.65 20.03 -8.66
CA GLN A 330 -9.65 19.61 -9.64
C GLN A 330 -10.33 18.29 -9.18
N ILE A 331 -11.53 18.04 -9.70
CA ILE A 331 -12.19 16.74 -9.49
C ILE A 331 -11.48 15.68 -10.35
N PHE A 332 -11.13 14.55 -9.73
CA PHE A 332 -10.59 13.39 -10.44
C PHE A 332 -11.74 12.55 -10.99
N ASN A 333 -11.85 12.50 -12.32
CA ASN A 333 -12.88 11.74 -13.02
C ASN A 333 -12.21 10.98 -14.19
N PRO A 334 -11.55 9.85 -13.88
CA PRO A 334 -10.80 9.06 -14.87
C PRO A 334 -11.68 8.30 -15.85
#